data_83163a4bda1d3dca0e0150ac12481ef0
#
_entry.id   83163a4bda1d3dca0e0150ac12481ef0
#
_cell.length_a   1.000
_cell.length_b   1.000
_cell.length_c   1.000
_cell.angle_alpha   90.00
_cell.angle_beta   90.00
_cell.angle_gamma   90.00
#
_symmetry.space_group_name_H-M   'P 1'
#
loop_
_entity.id
_entity.type
_entity.pdbx_description
1 polymer ?
#
loop_
_entity_poly.entity_id
_entity_poly.type
_entity_poly.pdbx_seq_one_letter_code
_entity_poly.pdbx_strand_id
1 'polypeptide(L)'
;MREIYKKIVLNVDGQERTFRLKKLDAFSGAQLLQLMRKYLPGAEREAEKENGKVRVADLVEPVFMALSPGELKELMMTALGHTEVQLEAGYQKVMEMGEWGWPELEHDAGSCLRITLESVLWSLEGFFGGAGSRSRPEESM
;
A
#
# COMPACT_ATOMS: atom_id res chain seq x y z
N MET A 1 15.48 15.73 1.42
CA MET A 1 14.99 15.15 0.17
C MET A 1 13.93 14.10 0.46
N ARG A 2 12.89 14.08 -0.34
CA ARG A 2 11.80 13.13 -0.13
C ARG A 2 12.16 11.76 -0.69
N GLU A 3 11.92 10.73 0.09
CA GLU A 3 12.10 9.37 -0.39
C GLU A 3 10.92 8.94 -1.24
N ILE A 4 11.22 8.36 -2.39
CA ILE A 4 10.18 7.85 -3.27
C ILE A 4 10.21 6.33 -3.39
N TYR A 5 11.14 5.67 -2.73
CA TYR A 5 11.25 4.22 -2.74
C TYR A 5 11.30 3.67 -1.33
N LYS A 6 10.69 2.53 -1.12
CA LYS A 6 10.74 1.80 0.13
C LYS A 6 10.99 0.33 -0.17
N LYS A 7 11.93 -0.27 0.55
CA LYS A 7 12.25 -1.69 0.35
C LYS A 7 11.54 -2.55 1.37
N ILE A 8 11.03 -3.68 0.91
CA ILE A 8 10.47 -4.70 1.80
C ILE A 8 11.02 -6.05 1.37
N VAL A 9 11.03 -7.00 2.30
CA VAL A 9 11.51 -8.35 2.04
C VAL A 9 10.36 -9.32 2.26
N LEU A 10 10.08 -10.14 1.27
CA LEU A 10 9.04 -11.15 1.37
C LEU A 10 9.59 -12.49 0.93
N ASN A 11 8.99 -13.56 1.46
CA ASN A 11 9.32 -14.92 1.05
C ASN A 11 8.39 -15.31 -0.10
N VAL A 12 8.97 -15.59 -1.26
CA VAL A 12 8.23 -16.02 -2.44
C VAL A 12 8.74 -17.39 -2.84
N ASP A 13 7.89 -18.40 -2.76
CA ASP A 13 8.24 -19.76 -3.11
C ASP A 13 9.48 -20.24 -2.38
N GLY A 14 9.57 -19.91 -1.08
CA GLY A 14 10.67 -20.38 -0.26
C GLY A 14 11.93 -19.59 -0.38
N GLN A 15 11.96 -18.54 -1.19
CA GLN A 15 13.13 -17.68 -1.35
C GLN A 15 12.81 -16.27 -0.91
N GLU A 16 13.74 -15.68 -0.16
CA GLU A 16 13.57 -14.28 0.21
C GLU A 16 13.82 -13.42 -1.02
N ARG A 17 12.89 -12.48 -1.25
CA ARG A 17 13.01 -11.52 -2.33
C ARG A 17 12.86 -10.12 -1.78
N THR A 18 13.67 -9.22 -2.26
CA THR A 18 13.58 -7.80 -1.89
C THR A 18 12.79 -7.08 -2.97
N PHE A 19 11.77 -6.36 -2.53
CA PHE A 19 10.96 -5.56 -3.44
C PHE A 19 11.17 -4.09 -3.12
N ARG A 20 11.11 -3.27 -4.14
CA ARG A 20 11.23 -1.84 -4.01
C ARG A 20 9.90 -1.23 -4.41
N LEU A 21 9.23 -0.61 -3.44
CA LEU A 21 7.94 0.05 -3.68
C LEU A 21 8.21 1.50 -4.03
N LYS A 22 7.71 1.92 -5.18
CA LYS A 22 7.80 3.31 -5.57
C LYS A 22 6.59 4.06 -5.07
N LYS A 23 6.80 5.29 -4.64
CA LYS A 23 5.69 6.13 -4.19
C LYS A 23 4.68 6.29 -5.34
N LEU A 24 3.40 6.25 -5.00
CA LEU A 24 2.37 6.41 -6.02
C LEU A 24 2.46 7.79 -6.64
N ASP A 25 2.25 7.85 -7.96
CA ASP A 25 2.19 9.13 -8.64
C ASP A 25 0.94 9.90 -8.19
N ALA A 26 0.86 11.17 -8.60
CA ALA A 26 -0.21 12.04 -8.11
C ALA A 26 -1.59 11.49 -8.44
N PHE A 27 -1.75 10.93 -9.64
CA PHE A 27 -3.07 10.45 -10.04
C PHE A 27 -3.45 9.16 -9.31
N SER A 28 -2.51 8.24 -9.19
CA SER A 28 -2.77 7.00 -8.44
C SER A 28 -2.98 7.28 -6.97
N GLY A 29 -2.22 8.23 -6.42
CA GLY A 29 -2.39 8.63 -5.03
C GLY A 29 -3.74 9.26 -4.77
N ALA A 30 -4.21 10.09 -5.72
CA ALA A 30 -5.53 10.71 -5.59
C ALA A 30 -6.63 9.67 -5.63
N GLN A 31 -6.50 8.66 -6.49
CA GLN A 31 -7.47 7.57 -6.55
C GLN A 31 -7.51 6.80 -5.24
N LEU A 32 -6.34 6.54 -4.66
CA LEU A 32 -6.28 5.86 -3.37
C LEU A 32 -6.97 6.68 -2.29
N LEU A 33 -6.71 7.98 -2.24
CA LEU A 33 -7.36 8.85 -1.27
C LEU A 33 -8.87 8.82 -1.43
N GLN A 34 -9.35 8.86 -2.67
CA GLN A 34 -10.77 8.84 -2.92
C GLN A 34 -11.39 7.54 -2.44
N LEU A 35 -10.72 6.44 -2.70
CA LEU A 35 -11.17 5.14 -2.25
C LEU A 35 -11.21 5.06 -0.73
N MET A 36 -10.18 5.59 -0.08
CA MET A 36 -10.13 5.60 1.39
C MET A 36 -11.26 6.44 1.97
N ARG A 37 -11.55 7.58 1.37
CA ARG A 37 -12.64 8.43 1.86
C ARG A 37 -13.98 7.73 1.77
N LYS A 38 -14.14 6.89 0.77
CA LYS A 38 -15.39 6.14 0.62
C LYS A 38 -15.62 5.15 1.76
N TYR A 39 -14.55 4.50 2.21
CA TYR A 39 -14.67 3.41 3.17
C TYR A 39 -14.18 3.76 4.57
N LEU A 40 -13.54 4.91 4.73
CA LEU A 40 -12.90 5.25 5.98
C LEU A 40 -13.87 5.39 7.15
N PRO A 41 -15.04 6.00 7.00
CA PRO A 41 -15.94 6.12 8.16
C PRO A 41 -16.34 4.78 8.76
N GLY A 42 -16.60 3.78 7.90
CA GLY A 42 -16.89 2.45 8.40
C GLY A 42 -15.72 1.80 9.07
N ALA A 43 -14.53 1.97 8.48
CA ALA A 43 -13.31 1.40 9.07
C ALA A 43 -13.01 2.04 10.42
N GLU A 44 -13.23 3.34 10.55
CA GLU A 44 -13.01 4.01 11.83
C GLU A 44 -13.93 3.47 12.91
N ARG A 45 -15.19 3.22 12.58
CA ARG A 45 -16.12 2.67 13.55
C ARG A 45 -15.69 1.29 14.02
N GLU A 46 -15.23 0.45 13.08
CA GLU A 46 -14.77 -0.87 13.45
C GLU A 46 -13.52 -0.82 14.33
N ALA A 47 -12.58 0.04 13.98
CA ALA A 47 -11.34 0.15 14.74
C ALA A 47 -11.61 0.67 16.15
N GLU A 48 -12.52 1.61 16.27
CA GLU A 48 -12.85 2.16 17.59
C GLU A 48 -13.48 1.12 18.50
N LYS A 49 -14.30 0.24 17.92
CA LYS A 49 -14.93 -0.81 18.71
C LYS A 49 -13.89 -1.73 19.34
N GLU A 50 -12.83 -2.02 18.60
CA GLU A 50 -11.85 -3.00 19.05
C GLU A 50 -10.76 -2.40 19.91
N ASN A 51 -10.27 -1.23 19.53
CA ASN A 51 -9.04 -0.72 20.11
C ASN A 51 -9.21 0.57 20.92
N GLY A 52 -10.31 1.25 20.78
CA GLY A 52 -10.51 2.52 21.44
C GLY A 52 -9.68 3.66 20.88
N LYS A 53 -8.56 3.34 20.24
CA LYS A 53 -7.73 4.29 19.55
C LYS A 53 -7.61 3.91 18.10
N VAL A 54 -7.55 4.93 17.22
CA VAL A 54 -7.52 4.69 15.79
C VAL A 54 -6.20 5.16 15.22
N ARG A 55 -5.44 4.25 14.62
CA ARG A 55 -4.21 4.55 13.90
C ARG A 55 -4.38 4.20 12.45
N VAL A 56 -3.53 4.78 11.58
CA VAL A 56 -3.62 4.50 10.15
C VAL A 56 -3.55 3.00 9.90
N ALA A 57 -2.65 2.30 10.58
CA ALA A 57 -2.51 0.86 10.39
C ALA A 57 -3.78 0.10 10.77
N ASP A 58 -4.54 0.62 11.74
CA ASP A 58 -5.79 -0.03 12.17
C ASP A 58 -6.91 0.13 11.16
N LEU A 59 -6.79 1.09 10.24
CA LEU A 59 -7.84 1.37 9.26
C LEU A 59 -7.70 0.58 7.98
N VAL A 60 -6.49 0.14 7.64
CA VAL A 60 -6.24 -0.44 6.33
C VAL A 60 -6.94 -1.77 6.15
N GLU A 61 -6.86 -2.65 7.15
CA GLU A 61 -7.49 -3.96 7.00
C GLU A 61 -9.01 -3.87 6.85
N PRO A 62 -9.72 -3.09 7.71
CA PRO A 62 -11.16 -2.94 7.50
C PRO A 62 -11.53 -2.36 6.14
N VAL A 63 -10.72 -1.42 5.62
CA VAL A 63 -10.98 -0.88 4.30
C VAL A 63 -10.82 -1.96 3.24
N PHE A 64 -9.76 -2.76 3.33
CA PHE A 64 -9.54 -3.85 2.39
C PHE A 64 -10.72 -4.82 2.39
N MET A 65 -11.25 -5.12 3.57
CA MET A 65 -12.38 -6.04 3.69
C MET A 65 -13.65 -5.47 3.07
N ALA A 66 -13.76 -4.15 2.99
CA ALA A 66 -14.95 -3.50 2.47
C ALA A 66 -14.91 -3.31 0.95
N LEU A 67 -13.73 -3.41 0.33
CA LEU A 67 -13.59 -3.18 -1.09
C LEU A 67 -14.35 -4.22 -1.90
N SER A 68 -14.94 -3.81 -3.02
CA SER A 68 -15.46 -4.77 -3.97
C SER A 68 -14.31 -5.49 -4.65
N PRO A 69 -14.56 -6.69 -5.24
CA PRO A 69 -13.49 -7.39 -5.96
C PRO A 69 -12.85 -6.55 -7.06
N GLY A 70 -13.65 -5.74 -7.76
CA GLY A 70 -13.10 -4.88 -8.80
C GLY A 70 -12.23 -3.77 -8.23
N GLU A 71 -12.66 -3.17 -7.12
CA GLU A 71 -11.88 -2.14 -6.48
C GLU A 71 -10.56 -2.71 -5.96
N LEU A 72 -10.61 -3.89 -5.35
CA LEU A 72 -9.40 -4.53 -4.87
C LEU A 72 -8.44 -4.84 -6.01
N LYS A 73 -8.97 -5.36 -7.11
CA LYS A 73 -8.12 -5.68 -8.26
C LYS A 73 -7.42 -4.43 -8.79
N GLU A 74 -8.17 -3.33 -8.93
CA GLU A 74 -7.57 -2.09 -9.42
C GLU A 74 -6.49 -1.58 -8.47
N LEU A 75 -6.75 -1.67 -7.17
CA LEU A 75 -5.79 -1.22 -6.19
C LEU A 75 -4.53 -2.07 -6.25
N MET A 76 -4.69 -3.38 -6.36
CA MET A 76 -3.56 -4.29 -6.48
C MET A 76 -2.75 -4.02 -7.74
N MET A 77 -3.42 -3.81 -8.86
CA MET A 77 -2.72 -3.52 -10.11
C MET A 77 -1.94 -2.21 -10.02
N THR A 78 -2.53 -1.22 -9.36
CA THR A 78 -1.83 0.04 -9.17
C THR A 78 -0.59 -0.14 -8.29
N ALA A 79 -0.73 -0.84 -7.18
CA ALA A 79 0.40 -1.06 -6.28
C ALA A 79 1.50 -1.88 -6.94
N LEU A 80 1.12 -2.96 -7.60
CA LEU A 80 2.09 -3.82 -8.27
C LEU A 80 2.76 -3.11 -9.43
N GLY A 81 2.04 -2.20 -10.08
CA GLY A 81 2.62 -1.41 -11.17
C GLY A 81 3.66 -0.41 -10.68
N HIS A 82 3.71 -0.16 -9.38
CA HIS A 82 4.72 0.72 -8.78
C HIS A 82 5.75 -0.09 -7.99
N THR A 83 5.84 -1.38 -8.24
CA THR A 83 6.71 -2.28 -7.49
C THR A 83 7.74 -2.90 -8.41
N GLU A 84 8.97 -2.99 -7.91
CA GLU A 84 10.07 -3.66 -8.61
C GLU A 84 10.65 -4.72 -7.71
N VAL A 85 11.13 -5.82 -8.33
CA VAL A 85 11.81 -6.86 -7.58
C VAL A 85 13.31 -6.76 -7.85
N GLN A 86 14.11 -6.99 -6.82
CA GLN A 86 15.56 -6.96 -6.94
C GLN A 86 16.06 -8.33 -7.38
N LEU A 87 16.71 -8.39 -8.54
CA LEU A 87 17.30 -9.59 -9.07
C LEU A 87 18.80 -9.37 -9.22
N GLU A 88 19.52 -10.42 -9.62
CA GLU A 88 20.96 -10.29 -9.76
C GLU A 88 21.35 -9.22 -10.78
N ALA A 89 20.58 -9.12 -11.85
CA ALA A 89 20.87 -8.16 -12.90
C ALA A 89 20.39 -6.75 -12.58
N GLY A 90 19.66 -6.56 -11.47
CA GLY A 90 19.13 -5.27 -11.11
C GLY A 90 17.65 -5.36 -10.79
N TYR A 91 17.00 -4.21 -10.79
CA TYR A 91 15.57 -4.16 -10.51
C TYR A 91 14.75 -4.43 -11.76
N GLN A 92 13.66 -5.18 -11.58
CA GLN A 92 12.75 -5.49 -12.65
C GLN A 92 11.34 -5.16 -12.21
N LYS A 93 10.55 -4.55 -13.08
CA LYS A 93 9.16 -4.24 -12.76
C LYS A 93 8.36 -5.52 -12.58
N VAL A 94 7.58 -5.55 -11.51
CA VAL A 94 6.72 -6.68 -11.22
C VAL A 94 5.54 -6.71 -12.18
N MET A 95 4.98 -5.54 -12.49
CA MET A 95 3.85 -5.44 -13.40
C MET A 95 3.97 -4.15 -14.19
N GLU A 96 3.62 -4.21 -15.47
CA GLU A 96 3.69 -3.05 -16.32
C GLU A 96 2.51 -3.07 -17.28
N MET A 97 1.71 -1.99 -17.25
CA MET A 97 0.56 -1.85 -18.13
C MET A 97 -0.39 -3.04 -18.01
N GLY A 98 -0.58 -3.52 -16.79
CA GLY A 98 -1.50 -4.61 -16.51
C GLY A 98 -0.96 -5.99 -16.82
N GLU A 99 0.30 -6.10 -17.21
CA GLU A 99 0.90 -7.39 -17.55
C GLU A 99 2.04 -7.70 -16.60
N TRP A 100 2.23 -8.99 -16.33
CA TRP A 100 3.28 -9.41 -15.40
C TRP A 100 4.66 -9.26 -16.03
N GLY A 101 5.48 -8.44 -15.41
CA GLY A 101 6.88 -8.33 -15.79
C GLY A 101 7.73 -9.37 -15.06
N TRP A 102 7.26 -9.82 -13.87
CA TRP A 102 7.91 -10.89 -13.12
C TRP A 102 6.85 -11.92 -12.77
N PRO A 103 6.67 -12.95 -13.61
CA PRO A 103 5.53 -13.85 -13.49
C PRO A 103 5.50 -14.72 -12.23
N GLU A 104 6.57 -14.74 -11.44
CA GLU A 104 6.60 -15.57 -10.25
C GLU A 104 5.54 -15.17 -9.22
N LEU A 105 5.01 -13.95 -9.32
CA LEU A 105 3.96 -13.51 -8.43
C LEU A 105 2.55 -13.77 -8.97
N GLU A 106 2.44 -14.25 -10.19
CA GLU A 106 1.13 -14.35 -10.83
C GLU A 106 0.16 -15.24 -10.07
N HIS A 107 0.68 -16.27 -9.44
CA HIS A 107 -0.17 -17.21 -8.69
C HIS A 107 0.08 -17.13 -7.19
N ASP A 108 0.63 -16.02 -6.71
CA ASP A 108 0.92 -15.83 -5.29
C ASP A 108 0.10 -14.66 -4.75
N ALA A 109 -1.18 -14.94 -4.47
CA ALA A 109 -2.09 -13.89 -4.02
C ALA A 109 -1.64 -13.29 -2.69
N GLY A 110 -1.07 -14.12 -1.81
CA GLY A 110 -0.64 -13.62 -0.50
C GLY A 110 0.43 -12.57 -0.61
N SER A 111 1.45 -12.84 -1.44
CA SER A 111 2.51 -11.85 -1.63
C SER A 111 2.00 -10.60 -2.31
N CYS A 112 1.11 -10.75 -3.30
CA CYS A 112 0.55 -9.60 -3.99
C CYS A 112 -0.27 -8.73 -3.03
N LEU A 113 -1.06 -9.35 -2.16
CA LEU A 113 -1.82 -8.62 -1.16
C LEU A 113 -0.90 -7.92 -0.17
N ARG A 114 0.18 -8.59 0.24
CA ARG A 114 1.13 -7.99 1.17
C ARG A 114 1.81 -6.76 0.56
N ILE A 115 2.22 -6.86 -0.69
CA ILE A 115 2.82 -5.72 -1.38
C ILE A 115 1.83 -4.57 -1.45
N THR A 116 0.58 -4.88 -1.79
CA THR A 116 -0.46 -3.86 -1.89
C THR A 116 -0.67 -3.20 -0.53
N LEU A 117 -0.74 -4.00 0.53
CA LEU A 117 -0.94 -3.48 1.88
C LEU A 117 0.19 -2.55 2.28
N GLU A 118 1.43 -2.97 2.04
CA GLU A 118 2.57 -2.14 2.39
C GLU A 118 2.59 -0.84 1.60
N SER A 119 2.24 -0.92 0.32
CA SER A 119 2.18 0.27 -0.52
C SER A 119 1.13 1.26 -0.03
N VAL A 120 -0.05 0.74 0.33
CA VAL A 120 -1.13 1.58 0.83
C VAL A 120 -0.75 2.21 2.17
N LEU A 121 -0.20 1.41 3.08
CA LEU A 121 0.22 1.94 4.38
C LEU A 121 1.23 3.06 4.22
N TRP A 122 2.23 2.84 3.38
CA TRP A 122 3.26 3.84 3.19
C TRP A 122 2.69 5.12 2.58
N SER A 123 1.77 4.97 1.62
CA SER A 123 1.13 6.12 1.00
C SER A 123 0.27 6.89 2.00
N LEU A 124 -0.49 6.18 2.82
CA LEU A 124 -1.34 6.83 3.81
C LEU A 124 -0.52 7.53 4.87
N GLU A 125 0.59 6.95 5.27
CA GLU A 125 1.47 7.62 6.22
C GLU A 125 1.99 8.91 5.65
N GLY A 126 2.29 8.92 4.35
CA GLY A 126 2.72 10.15 3.70
C GLY A 126 1.65 11.21 3.65
N PHE A 127 0.38 10.80 3.46
CA PHE A 127 -0.72 11.76 3.39
C PHE A 127 -1.07 12.33 4.76
N PHE A 128 -1.17 11.48 5.75
CA PHE A 128 -1.71 11.86 7.06
C PHE A 128 -0.63 11.98 8.12
N GLY A 129 0.24 10.99 8.18
CA GLY A 129 1.24 10.94 9.24
C GLY A 129 2.27 12.05 9.13
N GLY A 130 2.78 12.27 7.91
CA GLY A 130 3.77 13.30 7.71
C GLY A 130 3.25 14.68 8.02
N ALA A 131 2.08 15.00 7.50
CA ALA A 131 1.49 16.31 7.74
C ALA A 131 1.03 16.44 9.18
N GLY A 132 0.39 15.38 9.69
CA GLY A 132 -0.13 15.42 11.05
C GLY A 132 0.95 15.50 12.10
N SER A 133 2.02 14.74 11.92
CA SER A 133 3.07 14.73 12.93
C SER A 133 3.82 16.05 13.00
N ARG A 134 3.87 16.77 11.91
CA ARG A 134 4.53 18.08 11.94
C ARG A 134 3.65 19.13 12.60
N SER A 135 2.40 19.01 12.39
CA SER A 135 1.50 19.96 12.99
C SER A 135 1.41 19.74 14.45
N ARG A 136 1.82 19.41 14.54
CA ARG A 136 1.56 19.28 15.47
C ARG A 136 2.10 19.18 16.23
N PRO A 137 2.64 19.44 16.22
CA PRO A 137 2.91 19.34 17.14
C PRO A 137 2.28 20.22 17.85
N GLU A 138 2.13 20.58 17.53
CA GLU A 138 1.53 20.99 17.73
C GLU A 138 0.75 20.99 17.91
N GLU A 139 0.59 21.17 17.72
CA GLU A 139 -0.38 21.23 17.61
C GLU A 139 -0.73 21.10 18.46
N SER A 140 -0.17 21.40 18.78
CA SER A 140 -0.50 21.31 19.27
C SER A 140 -0.63 21.71 19.94
N MET A 141 -0.46 22.14 19.95
CA MET A 141 -0.82 22.56 20.27
C MET A 141 -1.22 22.74 20.61
#